data_e457469c81282e1074543b85f0c957c3
#
_entry.id   e457469c81282e1074543b85f0c957c3
#
_cell.length_a   1.000
_cell.length_b   1.000
_cell.length_c   1.000
_cell.angle_alpha   90.00
_cell.angle_beta   90.00
_cell.angle_gamma   90.00
#
_symmetry.space_group_name_H-M   'P 1'
#
loop_
_entity.id
_entity.type
_entity.pdbx_description
1 polymer ?
#
loop_
_entity_poly.entity_id
_entity_poly.type
_entity_poly.pdbx_seq_one_letter_code
_entity_poly.pdbx_strand_id
1 'polypeptide(L)'
;YALAGRGLALLVGLSMTYISVFGQWEPAMQTLSFVLVAAPVSVSIGLVLGIWAFRSKTVETVLNPLLNMAQIIPHFSYLIPVMVFFGIGDHAGAIATVIFANQPMVRISLLGLKKLGPEGAETGMMSGCTN
;
A
#
# COMPACT_ATOMS: atom_id res chain seq x y z
N TYR A 1 -6.69 -24.69 3.46
CA TYR A 1 -6.41 -25.75 4.42
C TYR A 1 -5.03 -26.39 4.18
N ALA A 2 -4.68 -26.67 2.92
CA ALA A 2 -3.41 -27.27 2.56
C ALA A 2 -2.18 -26.33 2.67
N LEU A 3 -2.37 -24.99 2.55
CA LEU A 3 -1.28 -24.02 2.48
C LEU A 3 -0.91 -23.39 3.83
N ALA A 4 -1.76 -23.46 4.85
CA ALA A 4 -1.57 -22.65 6.04
C ALA A 4 -1.63 -23.41 7.37
N GLY A 5 -1.89 -24.72 7.35
CA GLY A 5 -1.93 -25.56 8.55
C GLY A 5 -3.18 -25.34 9.45
N ARG A 6 -3.38 -26.28 10.37
CA ARG A 6 -4.54 -26.32 11.27
C ARG A 6 -4.59 -25.11 12.22
N GLY A 7 -3.43 -24.58 12.62
CA GLY A 7 -3.34 -23.43 13.52
C GLY A 7 -3.91 -22.14 12.92
N LEU A 8 -3.61 -21.85 11.65
CA LEU A 8 -4.16 -20.66 10.97
C LEU A 8 -5.67 -20.80 10.72
N ALA A 9 -6.14 -21.99 10.38
CA ALA A 9 -7.57 -22.25 10.23
C ALA A 9 -8.34 -22.02 11.54
N LEU A 10 -7.80 -22.47 12.67
CA LEU A 10 -8.36 -22.22 14.00
C LEU A 10 -8.35 -20.73 14.35
N LEU A 11 -7.25 -20.03 14.07
CA LEU A 11 -7.14 -18.59 14.34
C LEU A 11 -8.17 -17.80 13.54
N VAL A 12 -8.31 -18.08 12.25
CA VAL A 12 -9.31 -17.43 11.39
C VAL A 12 -10.73 -17.74 11.88
N GLY A 13 -11.02 -19.00 12.21
CA GLY A 13 -12.32 -19.41 12.74
C GLY A 13 -12.68 -18.70 14.04
N LEU A 14 -11.76 -18.64 14.98
CA LEU A 14 -11.94 -17.94 16.26
C LEU A 14 -12.13 -16.42 16.05
N SER A 15 -11.35 -15.80 15.14
CA SER A 15 -11.47 -14.38 14.83
C SER A 15 -12.84 -14.05 14.21
N MET A 16 -13.29 -14.86 13.27
CA MET A 16 -14.62 -14.69 12.65
C MET A 16 -15.76 -14.87 13.65
N THR A 17 -15.64 -15.87 14.51
CA THR A 17 -16.61 -16.09 15.60
C THR A 17 -16.62 -14.91 16.57
N TYR A 18 -15.45 -14.39 16.95
CA TYR A 18 -15.35 -13.20 17.80
C TYR A 18 -16.05 -11.98 17.18
N ILE A 19 -15.74 -11.66 15.92
CA ILE A 19 -16.36 -10.54 15.21
C ILE A 19 -17.89 -10.67 15.17
N SER A 20 -18.40 -11.90 14.93
CA SER A 20 -19.83 -12.16 14.85
C SER A 20 -20.53 -12.06 16.22
N VAL A 21 -19.95 -12.64 17.26
CA VAL A 21 -20.54 -12.67 18.62
C VAL A 21 -20.58 -11.27 19.25
N PHE A 22 -19.53 -10.47 19.02
CA PHE A 22 -19.44 -9.11 19.58
C PHE A 22 -20.11 -8.03 18.72
N GLY A 23 -20.87 -8.42 17.68
CA GLY A 23 -21.59 -7.47 16.83
C GLY A 23 -20.69 -6.54 16.01
N GLN A 24 -19.41 -6.91 15.80
CA GLN A 24 -18.42 -6.13 15.07
C GLN A 24 -18.42 -6.45 13.56
N TRP A 25 -19.39 -7.20 13.09
CA TRP A 25 -19.46 -7.62 11.69
C TRP A 25 -19.59 -6.43 10.74
N GLU A 26 -20.51 -5.52 11.02
CA GLU A 26 -20.75 -4.34 10.17
C GLU A 26 -19.52 -3.41 10.12
N PRO A 27 -18.91 -2.97 11.24
CA PRO A 27 -17.67 -2.20 11.19
C PRO A 27 -16.52 -2.92 10.50
N ALA A 28 -16.42 -4.24 10.66
CA ALA A 28 -15.38 -5.02 10.00
C ALA A 28 -15.57 -5.04 8.47
N MET A 29 -16.80 -5.18 7.98
CA MET A 29 -17.09 -5.14 6.55
C MET A 29 -16.92 -3.75 5.95
N GLN A 30 -17.25 -2.70 6.68
CA GLN A 30 -16.96 -1.31 6.28
C GLN A 30 -15.45 -1.11 6.12
N THR A 31 -14.65 -1.48 7.12
CA THR A 31 -13.18 -1.39 7.06
C THR A 31 -12.63 -2.19 5.87
N LEU A 32 -13.12 -3.41 5.67
CA LEU A 32 -12.71 -4.25 4.55
C LEU A 32 -13.01 -3.58 3.19
N SER A 33 -14.19 -2.98 3.03
CA SER A 33 -14.56 -2.30 1.79
C SER A 33 -13.64 -1.10 1.49
N PHE A 34 -13.27 -0.31 2.52
CA PHE A 34 -12.31 0.78 2.35
C PHE A 34 -10.92 0.27 1.94
N VAL A 35 -10.44 -0.80 2.58
CA VAL A 35 -9.14 -1.38 2.24
C VAL A 35 -9.15 -1.94 0.82
N LEU A 36 -10.23 -2.60 0.39
CA LEU A 36 -10.36 -3.14 -0.97
C LEU A 36 -10.34 -2.06 -2.06
N VAL A 37 -10.77 -0.85 -1.75
CA VAL A 37 -10.69 0.29 -2.67
C VAL A 37 -9.35 1.02 -2.52
N ALA A 38 -8.92 1.31 -1.29
CA ALA A 38 -7.72 2.09 -1.04
C ALA A 38 -6.44 1.35 -1.47
N ALA A 39 -6.37 0.03 -1.30
CA ALA A 39 -5.18 -0.74 -1.63
C ALA A 39 -4.87 -0.73 -3.13
N PRO A 40 -5.79 -1.07 -4.07
CA PRO A 40 -5.52 -0.97 -5.50
C PRO A 40 -5.16 0.44 -5.96
N VAL A 41 -5.82 1.46 -5.42
CA VAL A 41 -5.53 2.87 -5.72
C VAL A 41 -4.11 3.22 -5.28
N SER A 42 -3.73 2.88 -4.05
CA SER A 42 -2.39 3.14 -3.53
C SER A 42 -1.31 2.38 -4.30
N VAL A 43 -1.56 1.12 -4.65
CA VAL A 43 -0.63 0.31 -5.47
C VAL A 43 -0.45 0.97 -6.84
N SER A 44 -1.53 1.37 -7.50
CA SER A 44 -1.47 1.98 -8.82
C SER A 44 -0.68 3.29 -8.81
N ILE A 45 -0.97 4.18 -7.88
CA ILE A 45 -0.25 5.46 -7.72
C ILE A 45 1.22 5.20 -7.35
N GLY A 46 1.46 4.31 -6.41
CA GLY A 46 2.80 3.95 -5.95
C GLY A 46 3.68 3.37 -7.05
N LEU A 47 3.12 2.50 -7.91
CA LEU A 47 3.81 1.96 -9.09
C LEU A 47 4.12 3.05 -10.10
N VAL A 48 3.15 3.89 -10.46
CA VAL A 48 3.35 4.98 -11.43
C VAL A 48 4.45 5.94 -10.97
N LEU A 49 4.39 6.39 -9.71
CA LEU A 49 5.41 7.27 -9.14
C LEU A 49 6.77 6.58 -9.00
N GLY A 50 6.80 5.31 -8.62
CA GLY A 50 8.02 4.51 -8.52
C GLY A 50 8.71 4.32 -9.87
N ILE A 51 7.94 4.01 -10.92
CA ILE A 51 8.45 3.91 -12.30
C ILE A 51 8.95 5.27 -12.79
N TRP A 52 8.22 6.34 -12.52
CA TRP A 52 8.63 7.69 -12.92
C TRP A 52 9.93 8.12 -12.25
N ALA A 53 10.06 7.86 -10.94
CA ALA A 53 11.30 8.10 -10.19
C ALA A 53 12.46 7.23 -10.71
N PHE A 54 12.20 5.99 -11.11
CA PHE A 54 13.21 5.12 -11.71
C PHE A 54 13.73 5.66 -13.04
N ARG A 55 12.85 6.22 -13.88
CA ARG A 55 13.21 6.76 -15.21
C ARG A 55 13.87 8.14 -15.17
N SER A 56 13.66 8.92 -14.11
CA SER A 56 14.15 10.29 -13.99
C SER A 56 14.88 10.52 -12.67
N LYS A 57 16.19 10.74 -12.78
CA LYS A 57 17.03 11.08 -11.63
C LYS A 57 16.56 12.33 -10.89
N THR A 58 16.04 13.31 -11.63
CA THR A 58 15.51 14.55 -11.04
C THR A 58 14.29 14.24 -10.16
N VAL A 59 13.35 13.43 -10.66
CA VAL A 59 12.18 13.00 -9.90
C VAL A 59 12.60 12.21 -8.67
N GLU A 60 13.53 11.30 -8.82
CA GLU A 60 14.07 10.52 -7.69
C GLU A 60 14.68 11.42 -6.61
N THR A 61 15.51 12.40 -7.00
CA THR A 61 16.19 13.30 -6.07
C THR A 61 15.21 14.18 -5.28
N VAL A 62 14.10 14.58 -5.89
CA VAL A 62 13.05 15.34 -5.22
C VAL A 62 12.13 14.44 -4.38
N LEU A 63 11.79 13.27 -4.90
CA LEU A 63 10.83 12.37 -4.26
C LEU A 63 11.39 11.70 -3.00
N ASN A 64 12.67 11.33 -3.00
CA ASN A 64 13.30 10.65 -1.86
C ASN A 64 13.23 11.46 -0.55
N PRO A 65 13.63 12.75 -0.48
CA PRO A 65 13.50 13.53 0.74
C PRO A 65 12.03 13.73 1.15
N LEU A 66 11.11 13.92 0.19
CA LEU A 66 9.68 14.03 0.48
C LEU A 66 9.13 12.76 1.12
N LEU A 67 9.48 11.59 0.58
CA LEU A 67 9.09 10.31 1.16
C LEU A 67 9.70 10.09 2.54
N ASN A 68 10.95 10.51 2.77
CA ASN A 68 11.60 10.43 4.07
C ASN A 68 10.89 11.30 5.10
N MET A 69 10.59 12.56 4.76
CA MET A 69 9.82 13.46 5.63
C MET A 69 8.43 12.91 5.94
N ALA A 70 7.74 12.42 4.92
CA ALA A 70 6.41 11.86 5.06
C ALA A 70 6.38 10.62 5.97
N GLN A 71 7.42 9.80 5.99
CA GLN A 71 7.51 8.62 6.86
C GLN A 71 7.84 8.95 8.33
N ILE A 72 8.44 10.11 8.59
CA ILE A 72 8.74 10.58 9.96
C ILE A 72 7.46 11.08 10.63
N ILE A 73 6.52 11.63 9.87
CA ILE A 73 5.27 12.16 10.39
C ILE A 73 4.38 10.99 10.86
N PRO A 74 3.89 11.02 12.11
CA PRO A 74 2.98 9.98 12.59
C PRO A 74 1.74 9.85 11.69
N HIS A 75 1.32 8.63 11.44
CA HIS A 75 0.23 8.31 10.51
C HIS A 75 -1.07 9.07 10.82
N PHE A 76 -1.39 9.24 12.09
CA PHE A 76 -2.57 9.99 12.53
C PHE A 76 -2.51 11.49 12.21
N SER A 77 -1.31 12.05 12.00
CA SER A 77 -1.16 13.46 11.63
C SER A 77 -1.72 13.77 10.24
N TYR A 78 -1.81 12.78 9.35
CA TYR A 78 -2.47 12.95 8.05
C TYR A 78 -3.99 12.96 8.15
N LEU A 79 -4.54 12.30 9.16
CA LEU A 79 -5.98 12.20 9.34
C LEU A 79 -6.59 13.57 9.67
N ILE A 80 -5.90 14.39 10.50
CA ILE A 80 -6.41 15.70 10.94
C ILE A 80 -6.65 16.65 9.75
N PRO A 81 -5.66 16.94 8.88
CA PRO A 81 -5.89 17.76 7.69
C PRO A 81 -6.97 17.20 6.78
N VAL A 82 -6.98 15.88 6.57
CA VAL A 82 -8.00 15.24 5.72
C VAL A 82 -9.40 15.42 6.30
N MET A 83 -9.58 15.28 7.61
CA MET A 83 -10.87 15.53 8.27
C MET A 83 -11.31 17.00 8.18
N VAL A 84 -10.36 17.93 8.23
CA VAL A 84 -10.65 19.37 8.09
C VAL A 84 -11.14 19.69 6.66
N PHE A 85 -10.53 19.10 5.63
CA PHE A 85 -10.88 19.39 4.23
C PHE A 85 -12.09 18.61 3.73
N PHE A 86 -12.23 17.34 4.14
CA PHE A 86 -13.24 16.42 3.61
C PHE A 86 -14.35 16.06 4.60
N GLY A 87 -14.29 16.61 5.81
CA GLY A 87 -15.24 16.31 6.87
C GLY A 87 -14.88 15.05 7.67
N ILE A 88 -15.56 14.89 8.81
CA ILE A 88 -15.39 13.71 9.68
C ILE A 88 -16.25 12.58 9.11
N GLY A 89 -15.65 11.45 8.84
CA GLY A 89 -16.35 10.27 8.34
C GLY A 89 -15.44 9.27 7.66
N ASP A 90 -16.07 8.22 7.14
CA ASP A 90 -15.38 7.08 6.53
C ASP A 90 -14.54 7.47 5.30
N HIS A 91 -15.00 8.47 4.54
CA HIS A 91 -14.26 8.97 3.38
C HIS A 91 -12.91 9.60 3.79
N ALA A 92 -12.87 10.32 4.92
CA ALA A 92 -11.62 10.90 5.42
C ALA A 92 -10.61 9.80 5.79
N GLY A 93 -11.08 8.72 6.41
CA GLY A 93 -10.27 7.54 6.70
C GLY A 93 -9.72 6.88 5.43
N ALA A 94 -10.55 6.70 4.40
CA ALA A 94 -10.13 6.11 3.13
C ALA A 94 -9.08 6.98 2.42
N ILE A 95 -9.27 8.30 2.34
CA ILE A 95 -8.34 9.24 1.73
C ILE A 95 -7.01 9.25 2.49
N ALA A 96 -7.05 9.35 3.82
CA ALA A 96 -5.85 9.31 4.66
C ALA A 96 -5.08 7.99 4.48
N THR A 97 -5.79 6.86 4.36
CA THR A 97 -5.20 5.55 4.10
C THR A 97 -4.46 5.51 2.76
N VAL A 98 -5.05 6.07 1.69
CA VAL A 98 -4.40 6.15 0.38
C VAL A 98 -3.13 7.00 0.44
N ILE A 99 -3.19 8.19 1.06
CA ILE A 99 -2.04 9.09 1.20
C ILE A 99 -0.91 8.39 1.95
N PHE A 100 -1.22 7.74 3.05
CA PHE A 100 -0.25 7.04 3.88
C PHE A 100 0.33 5.79 3.19
N ALA A 101 -0.50 4.95 2.58
CA ALA A 101 -0.08 3.71 1.94
C ALA A 101 0.77 3.93 0.68
N ASN A 102 0.64 5.09 0.03
CA ASN A 102 1.45 5.45 -1.13
C ASN A 102 2.94 5.56 -0.83
N GLN A 103 3.32 6.05 0.35
CA GLN A 103 4.72 6.29 0.71
C GLN A 103 5.58 5.02 0.65
N PRO A 104 5.25 3.93 1.37
CA PRO A 104 5.99 2.68 1.28
C PRO A 104 5.86 2.03 -0.10
N MET A 105 4.72 2.16 -0.78
CA MET A 105 4.53 1.58 -2.12
C MET A 105 5.46 2.18 -3.16
N VAL A 106 5.60 3.51 -3.21
CA VAL A 106 6.56 4.20 -4.10
C VAL A 106 7.99 3.71 -3.82
N ARG A 107 8.35 3.63 -2.54
CA ARG A 107 9.71 3.22 -2.14
C ARG A 107 10.02 1.77 -2.53
N ILE A 108 9.10 0.85 -2.25
CA ILE A 108 9.26 -0.56 -2.61
C ILE A 108 9.33 -0.74 -4.12
N SER A 109 8.48 -0.03 -4.87
CA SER A 109 8.48 -0.05 -6.34
C SER A 109 9.81 0.46 -6.90
N LEU A 110 10.31 1.59 -6.43
CA LEU A 110 11.60 2.16 -6.86
C LEU A 110 12.78 1.23 -6.50
N LEU A 111 12.81 0.69 -5.29
CA LEU A 111 13.85 -0.24 -4.86
C LEU A 111 13.80 -1.56 -5.61
N GLY A 112 12.59 -2.09 -5.88
CA GLY A 112 12.41 -3.29 -6.67
C GLY A 112 12.95 -3.12 -8.09
N LEU A 113 12.60 -2.02 -8.76
CA LEU A 113 13.09 -1.71 -10.10
C LEU A 113 14.61 -1.52 -10.14
N LYS A 114 15.21 -0.90 -9.13
CA LYS A 114 16.67 -0.75 -9.02
C LYS A 114 17.40 -2.08 -8.81
N LYS A 115 16.81 -3.02 -8.09
CA LYS A 115 17.37 -4.35 -7.89
C LYS A 115 17.31 -5.23 -9.14
N LEU A 116 16.34 -4.97 -10.03
CA LEU A 116 16.25 -5.63 -11.31
C LEU A 116 17.33 -5.22 -12.31
N GLY A 117 18.15 -4.20 -12.05
CA GLY A 117 19.34 -3.73 -12.75
C GLY A 117 19.74 -4.43 -14.06
N PRO A 118 20.99 -4.31 -14.51
CA PRO A 118 21.43 -4.95 -15.77
C PRO A 118 21.27 -6.48 -15.77
N GLU A 119 21.34 -7.16 -14.62
CA GLU A 119 21.15 -8.60 -14.49
C GLU A 119 19.70 -9.04 -14.82
N GLY A 120 18.69 -8.23 -14.47
CA GLY A 120 17.29 -8.48 -14.81
C GLY A 120 17.00 -8.27 -16.29
N ALA A 121 17.66 -7.30 -16.91
CA ALA A 121 17.55 -7.06 -18.35
C ALA A 121 18.20 -8.20 -19.17
N GLU A 122 19.34 -8.73 -18.74
CA GLU A 122 19.99 -9.89 -19.37
C GLU A 122 19.12 -11.15 -19.26
N THR A 123 18.51 -11.40 -18.11
CA THR A 123 17.60 -12.53 -17.92
C THR A 123 16.35 -12.38 -18.79
N GLY A 124 15.82 -11.16 -18.94
CA GLY A 124 14.71 -10.87 -19.84
C GLY A 124 15.04 -11.13 -21.31
N MET A 125 16.23 -10.71 -21.76
CA MET A 125 16.71 -10.97 -23.13
C MET A 125 16.93 -12.47 -23.38
N MET A 126 17.49 -13.20 -22.42
CA MET A 126 17.64 -14.64 -22.49
C MET A 126 16.29 -15.39 -22.53
N SER A 127 15.25 -14.81 -21.98
CA SER A 127 13.88 -15.35 -22.00
C SER A 127 13.08 -14.94 -23.26
N GLY A 128 13.70 -14.26 -24.23
CA GLY A 128 13.08 -13.90 -25.51
C GLY A 128 12.27 -12.60 -25.49
N CYS A 129 12.40 -11.77 -24.45
CA CYS A 129 11.83 -10.43 -24.46
C CYS A 129 12.68 -9.51 -25.34
N THR A 130 12.15 -9.09 -26.51
CA THR A 130 12.72 -8.02 -27.35
C THR A 130 12.44 -6.65 -26.75
N ASN A 131 13.37 -5.71 -26.96
CA ASN A 131 13.25 -4.31 -26.54
C ASN A 131 11.97 -3.64 -27.08
#